data_89e49307bf4da2ab20b0d5b8dde66aea
#
_entry.id   89e49307bf4da2ab20b0d5b8dde66aea
#
_cell.length_a   1.000
_cell.length_b   1.000
_cell.length_c   1.000
_cell.angle_alpha   90.00
_cell.angle_beta   90.00
_cell.angle_gamma   90.00
#
_symmetry.space_group_name_H-M   'P 1'
#
loop_
_entity.id
_entity.type
_entity.pdbx_description
1 polymer ?
#
loop_
_entity_poly.entity_id
_entity_poly.type
_entity_poly.pdbx_seq_one_letter_code
_entity_poly.pdbx_strand_id
1 'polypeptide(L)'
;MRHDPGMLRLSELKKGDQARVVGFDEPSTTYARHLLSLGLIPGTRIKVARFAPLGDPVEIQFRGACLVLRPSEARGLRLEKL
;
A
#
# COMPACT_ATOMS: atom_id res chain seq x y z
N MET A 1 4.46 21.98 9.10
CA MET A 1 4.66 20.58 8.74
C MET A 1 4.97 20.44 7.25
N ARG A 2 5.97 19.68 6.93
CA ARG A 2 6.34 19.48 5.53
C ARG A 2 5.47 18.40 4.89
N HIS A 3 4.92 18.70 3.74
CA HIS A 3 4.23 17.71 2.93
C HIS A 3 5.22 17.16 1.89
N ASP A 4 5.28 15.86 1.79
CA ASP A 4 6.13 15.21 0.80
C ASP A 4 5.24 14.78 -0.38
N PRO A 5 5.29 15.49 -1.51
CA PRO A 5 4.34 15.24 -2.61
C PRO A 5 4.45 13.87 -3.24
N GLY A 6 5.56 13.15 -3.03
CA GLY A 6 5.70 11.81 -3.56
C GLY A 6 5.13 10.72 -2.66
N MET A 7 4.79 11.07 -1.42
CA MET A 7 4.43 10.08 -0.41
C MET A 7 2.94 10.03 -0.22
N LEU A 8 2.35 8.85 -0.47
CA LEU A 8 0.93 8.63 -0.38
C LEU A 8 0.61 7.45 0.53
N ARG A 9 -0.60 7.43 1.02
CA ARG A 9 -1.16 6.28 1.72
C ARG A 9 -2.01 5.48 0.75
N LEU A 10 -2.24 4.21 1.07
CA LEU A 10 -3.05 3.35 0.21
C LEU A 10 -4.43 3.95 -0.05
N SER A 11 -5.03 4.58 0.97
CA SER A 11 -6.36 5.16 0.85
C SER A 11 -6.42 6.35 -0.11
N GLU A 12 -5.28 6.90 -0.48
CA GLU A 12 -5.21 8.04 -1.39
C GLU A 12 -5.11 7.63 -2.86
N LEU A 13 -4.96 6.36 -3.12
CA LEU A 13 -4.88 5.84 -4.49
C LEU A 13 -6.26 5.55 -5.04
N LYS A 14 -6.34 5.44 -6.34
CA LYS A 14 -7.59 5.13 -7.06
C LYS A 14 -7.42 3.85 -7.83
N LYS A 15 -8.53 3.26 -8.23
CA LYS A 15 -8.52 2.07 -9.07
C LYS A 15 -7.65 2.30 -10.30
N GLY A 16 -6.75 1.38 -10.55
CA GLY A 16 -5.83 1.43 -11.68
C GLY A 16 -4.53 2.17 -11.40
N ASP A 17 -4.44 2.88 -10.28
CA ASP A 17 -3.20 3.57 -9.93
C ASP A 17 -2.09 2.56 -9.66
N GLN A 18 -0.88 2.95 -10.05
CA GLN A 18 0.32 2.19 -9.74
C GLN A 18 1.17 2.98 -8.78
N ALA A 19 1.82 2.27 -7.88
CA ALA A 19 2.67 2.90 -6.88
C ALA A 19 3.83 1.97 -6.55
N ARG A 20 4.84 2.53 -5.90
CA ARG A 20 5.99 1.78 -5.41
C ARG A 20 6.04 1.91 -3.90
N VAL A 21 6.30 0.79 -3.23
CA VAL A 21 6.46 0.80 -1.79
C VAL A 21 7.75 1.53 -1.44
N VAL A 22 7.64 2.54 -0.60
CA VAL A 22 8.80 3.28 -0.09
C VAL A 22 9.26 2.68 1.24
N GLY A 23 8.32 2.30 2.07
CA GLY A 23 8.60 1.72 3.37
C GLY A 23 7.40 1.84 4.28
N PHE A 24 7.66 1.79 5.56
CA PHE A 24 6.64 1.87 6.60
C PHE A 24 7.04 2.93 7.61
N ASP A 25 6.06 3.64 8.16
CA ASP A 25 6.32 4.61 9.23
C ASP A 25 6.94 3.92 10.45
N GLU A 26 6.42 2.74 10.79
CA GLU A 26 6.85 1.97 11.94
C GLU A 26 7.08 0.53 11.50
N PRO A 27 8.27 0.20 10.98
CA PRO A 27 8.53 -1.14 10.45
C PRO A 27 8.40 -2.26 11.47
N SER A 28 8.47 -1.94 12.76
CA SER A 28 8.39 -2.95 13.80
C SER A 28 6.98 -3.33 14.22
N THR A 29 5.95 -2.65 13.69
CA THR A 29 4.58 -3.00 14.07
C THR A 29 4.20 -4.37 13.49
N THR A 30 3.21 -4.99 14.12
CA THR A 30 2.71 -6.28 13.66
C THR A 30 2.20 -6.19 12.22
N TYR A 31 1.47 -5.13 11.90
CA TYR A 31 0.95 -4.96 10.54
C TYR A 31 2.06 -4.79 9.52
N ALA A 32 3.06 -3.96 9.83
CA ALA A 32 4.18 -3.75 8.92
C ALA A 32 4.94 -5.05 8.69
N ARG A 33 5.22 -5.79 9.74
CA ARG A 33 5.94 -7.05 9.63
C ARG A 33 5.16 -8.06 8.81
N HIS A 34 3.84 -8.08 8.98
CA HIS A 34 2.99 -8.97 8.21
C HIS A 34 3.06 -8.63 6.73
N LEU A 35 2.92 -7.35 6.38
CA LEU A 35 2.96 -6.92 4.98
C LEU A 35 4.34 -7.15 4.36
N LEU A 36 5.39 -6.91 5.14
CA LEU A 36 6.76 -7.20 4.67
C LEU A 36 6.93 -8.68 4.37
N SER A 37 6.36 -9.56 5.21
CA SER A 37 6.47 -10.99 5.01
C SER A 37 5.72 -11.45 3.76
N LEU A 38 4.73 -10.69 3.33
CA LEU A 38 3.99 -10.98 2.09
C LEU A 38 4.71 -10.49 0.85
N GLY A 39 5.76 -9.71 1.01
CA GLY A 39 6.53 -9.22 -0.12
C GLY A 39 6.38 -7.74 -0.41
N LEU A 40 5.67 -6.99 0.42
CA LEU A 40 5.53 -5.53 0.25
C LEU A 40 6.75 -4.82 0.82
N ILE A 41 7.90 -5.15 0.29
CA ILE A 41 9.17 -4.56 0.71
C ILE A 41 9.43 -3.27 -0.09
N PRO A 42 10.31 -2.38 0.41
CA PRO A 42 10.65 -1.17 -0.34
C PRO A 42 11.10 -1.50 -1.75
N GLY A 43 10.61 -0.73 -2.70
CA GLY A 43 10.89 -0.93 -4.12
C GLY A 43 9.86 -1.77 -4.87
N THR A 44 8.97 -2.46 -4.15
CA THR A 44 7.95 -3.28 -4.79
C THR A 44 6.92 -2.39 -5.47
N ARG A 45 6.59 -2.70 -6.73
CA ARG A 45 5.52 -2.01 -7.44
C ARG A 45 4.20 -2.71 -7.19
N ILE A 46 3.18 -1.91 -6.95
CA ILE A 46 1.82 -2.40 -6.76
C ILE A 46 0.88 -1.69 -7.71
N LYS A 47 -0.25 -2.32 -7.98
CA LYS A 47 -1.33 -1.71 -8.75
C LYS A 47 -2.63 -1.92 -7.98
N VAL A 48 -3.42 -0.87 -7.86
CA VAL A 48 -4.73 -0.98 -7.22
C VAL A 48 -5.68 -1.63 -8.22
N ALA A 49 -6.10 -2.86 -7.94
CA ALA A 49 -7.01 -3.57 -8.80
C ALA A 49 -8.43 -3.06 -8.62
N ARG A 50 -8.84 -2.89 -7.38
CA ARG A 50 -10.16 -2.31 -7.09
C ARG A 50 -10.33 -2.05 -5.60
N PHE A 51 -11.33 -1.22 -5.30
CA PHE A 51 -11.81 -1.01 -3.94
C PHE A 51 -13.16 -1.71 -3.81
N ALA A 52 -13.44 -2.24 -2.62
CA ALA A 52 -14.78 -2.68 -2.30
C ALA A 52 -15.73 -1.47 -2.29
N PRO A 53 -17.05 -1.70 -2.37
CA PRO A 53 -18.00 -0.59 -2.49
C PRO A 53 -17.88 0.52 -1.46
N LEU A 54 -17.44 0.18 -0.24
CA LEU A 54 -17.26 1.17 0.83
C LEU A 54 -15.80 1.57 1.00
N GLY A 55 -14.94 1.22 0.05
CA GLY A 55 -13.53 1.55 0.15
C GLY A 55 -12.70 0.59 0.98
N ASP A 56 -13.31 -0.43 1.55
CA ASP A 56 -12.64 -1.39 2.44
C ASP A 56 -13.26 -2.78 2.21
N PRO A 57 -12.49 -3.77 1.85
CA PRO A 57 -11.03 -3.78 1.64
C PRO A 57 -10.61 -3.27 0.27
N VAL A 58 -9.29 -3.18 0.09
CA VAL A 58 -8.66 -2.80 -1.19
C VAL A 58 -7.94 -4.02 -1.74
N GLU A 59 -8.12 -4.27 -3.01
CA GLU A 59 -7.42 -5.35 -3.71
C GLU A 59 -6.27 -4.75 -4.50
N ILE A 60 -5.05 -5.24 -4.24
CA ILE A 60 -3.86 -4.81 -4.98
C ILE A 60 -3.22 -5.99 -5.67
N GLN A 61 -2.48 -5.69 -6.72
CA GLN A 61 -1.71 -6.68 -7.47
C GLN A 61 -0.24 -6.34 -7.40
N PHE A 62 0.60 -7.36 -7.22
CA PHE A 62 2.05 -7.20 -7.31
C PHE A 62 2.66 -8.56 -7.58
N ARG A 63 3.69 -8.56 -8.44
CA ARG A 63 4.44 -9.78 -8.79
C ARG A 63 3.55 -10.92 -9.25
N GLY A 64 2.48 -10.59 -9.99
CA GLY A 64 1.57 -11.60 -10.51
C GLY A 64 0.61 -12.18 -9.49
N ALA A 65 0.58 -11.64 -8.28
CA ALA A 65 -0.32 -12.08 -7.21
C ALA A 65 -1.30 -10.99 -6.86
N CYS A 66 -2.39 -11.38 -6.21
CA CYS A 66 -3.36 -10.44 -5.68
C CYS A 66 -3.35 -10.52 -4.17
N LEU A 67 -3.51 -9.36 -3.53
CA LEU A 67 -3.58 -9.29 -2.09
C LEU A 67 -4.72 -8.35 -1.71
N VAL A 68 -5.53 -8.78 -0.74
CA VAL A 68 -6.63 -7.98 -0.23
C VAL A 68 -6.19 -7.39 1.10
N LEU A 69 -6.25 -6.07 1.21
CA LEU A 69 -5.82 -5.35 2.41
C LEU A 69 -6.92 -4.43 2.91
N ARG A 70 -7.03 -4.31 4.21
CA ARG A 70 -7.84 -3.26 4.81
C ARG A 70 -6.98 -2.01 4.95
N PRO A 71 -7.52 -0.82 4.61
CA PRO A 71 -6.75 0.41 4.77
C PRO A 71 -6.20 0.58 6.19
N SER A 72 -6.92 0.10 7.21
CA SER A 72 -6.45 0.18 8.59
C SER A 72 -5.18 -0.63 8.82
N GLU A 73 -5.01 -1.74 8.08
CA GLU A 73 -3.82 -2.58 8.18
C GLU A 73 -2.64 -1.98 7.44
N ALA A 74 -2.93 -1.15 6.45
CA ALA A 74 -1.90 -0.53 5.62
C ALA A 74 -1.66 0.93 5.99
N ARG A 75 -2.11 1.35 7.18
CA ARG A 75 -2.05 2.75 7.58
C ARG A 75 -0.64 3.30 7.54
N GLY A 76 0.33 2.52 7.97
CA GLY A 76 1.72 2.96 8.00
C GLY A 76 2.48 2.74 6.71
N LEU A 77 1.85 2.18 5.70
CA LEU A 77 2.49 1.90 4.42
C LEU A 77 2.66 3.20 3.64
N ARG A 78 3.89 3.46 3.22
CA ARG A 78 4.24 4.69 2.49
C ARG A 78 4.50 4.32 1.05
N LEU A 79 3.82 5.02 0.15
CA LEU A 79 3.85 4.72 -1.28
C LEU A 79 4.24 5.95 -2.07
N GLU A 80 4.85 5.71 -3.22
CA GLU A 80 5.16 6.74 -4.19
C GLU A 80 4.36 6.43 -5.45
N LYS A 81 3.53 7.36 -5.89
CA LYS A 81 2.72 7.15 -7.08
C LYS A 81 3.60 7.16 -8.33
N LEU A 82 3.38 6.21 -9.20
CA LEU A 82 4.10 6.11 -10.47
C LEU A 82 3.36 6.78 -11.61
#